data_2e0cc60144b83371b30953e277ed1f9c
#
_entry.id   2e0cc60144b83371b30953e277ed1f9c
#
_cell.length_a   1.000
_cell.length_b   1.000
_cell.length_c   1.000
_cell.angle_alpha   90.00
_cell.angle_beta   90.00
_cell.angle_gamma   90.00
#
_symmetry.space_group_name_H-M   'P 1'
#
loop_
_entity.id
_entity.type
_entity.pdbx_description
1 polymer ?
#
loop_
_entity_poly.entity_id
_entity_poly.type
_entity_poly.pdbx_seq_one_letter_code
_entity_poly.pdbx_strand_id
1 'polypeptide(L)'
;VERVRIGAAAAASYIADEMQKLYPYITCNVASEPTVTLRVLVNGFFTYIQPDEASVNATRETYAEYNKILLGQVDRFDFQFDNLFKMSTIIKGAVGFIIGLFIIFVIAICDRKVRTREELERFFDGEGKFLGEFKKNAQLSEDVTAVSIGAMCEKAGVSSVLLTTVGRQKNADVMQHIAQKAATDKVKFSCVDGIEVCAETSRNIADAQGIIIMVNGGFDEIHTIKTALARVNTVNGNLLGYILCK
;
A
#
# COMPACT_ATOMS: atom_id res chain seq x y z
N VAL A 1 -55.31 -4.79 23.08
CA VAL A 1 -55.33 -3.39 23.55
C VAL A 1 -54.96 -3.33 25.04
N GLU A 2 -55.57 -4.15 25.93
CA GLU A 2 -55.29 -4.11 27.37
C GLU A 2 -53.82 -4.45 27.73
N ARG A 3 -53.21 -5.42 27.12
CA ARG A 3 -51.78 -5.79 27.33
C ARG A 3 -50.82 -4.67 26.89
N VAL A 4 -51.14 -3.95 25.84
CA VAL A 4 -50.36 -2.81 25.36
C VAL A 4 -50.49 -1.64 26.35
N ARG A 5 -51.68 -1.44 26.91
CA ARG A 5 -51.95 -0.37 27.91
C ARG A 5 -51.19 -0.59 29.21
N ILE A 6 -51.15 -1.87 29.69
CA ILE A 6 -50.39 -2.25 30.88
C ILE A 6 -48.89 -2.07 30.64
N GLY A 7 -48.40 -2.53 29.48
CA GLY A 7 -47.00 -2.36 29.09
C GLY A 7 -46.60 -0.89 28.93
N ALA A 8 -47.47 -0.07 28.38
CA ALA A 8 -47.23 1.37 28.23
C ALA A 8 -47.20 2.11 29.59
N ALA A 9 -48.07 1.73 30.53
CA ALA A 9 -48.05 2.27 31.88
C ALA A 9 -46.78 1.95 32.62
N ALA A 10 -46.32 0.69 32.57
CA ALA A 10 -45.07 0.27 33.17
C ALA A 10 -43.85 0.97 32.54
N ALA A 11 -43.82 1.12 31.23
CA ALA A 11 -42.77 1.82 30.51
C ALA A 11 -42.73 3.33 30.86
N ALA A 12 -43.92 3.99 30.96
CA ALA A 12 -44.02 5.39 31.33
C ALA A 12 -43.49 5.66 32.74
N SER A 13 -43.86 4.79 33.72
CA SER A 13 -43.33 4.87 35.10
C SER A 13 -41.86 4.70 35.13
N TYR A 14 -41.32 3.68 34.43
CA TYR A 14 -39.88 3.42 34.35
C TYR A 14 -39.14 4.61 33.75
N ILE A 15 -39.61 5.20 32.66
CA ILE A 15 -39.00 6.36 32.04
C ILE A 15 -39.03 7.55 32.98
N ALA A 16 -40.16 7.78 33.68
CA ALA A 16 -40.28 8.88 34.66
C ALA A 16 -39.25 8.72 35.79
N ASP A 17 -39.12 7.52 36.34
CA ASP A 17 -38.12 7.20 37.38
C ASP A 17 -36.69 7.38 36.92
N GLU A 18 -36.35 6.95 35.71
CA GLU A 18 -35.01 7.12 35.17
C GLU A 18 -34.70 8.59 34.84
N MET A 19 -35.67 9.33 34.33
CA MET A 19 -35.56 10.79 34.08
C MET A 19 -35.34 11.56 35.38
N GLN A 20 -36.04 11.18 36.45
CA GLN A 20 -35.90 11.82 37.75
C GLN A 20 -34.54 11.51 38.43
N LYS A 21 -33.97 10.33 38.17
CA LYS A 21 -32.60 10.00 38.60
C LYS A 21 -31.55 10.82 37.86
N LEU A 22 -31.71 10.98 36.55
CA LEU A 22 -30.79 11.75 35.71
C LEU A 22 -30.88 13.26 35.96
N TYR A 23 -32.09 13.76 36.27
CA TYR A 23 -32.38 15.18 36.45
C TYR A 23 -33.13 15.41 37.77
N PRO A 24 -32.45 15.43 38.95
CA PRO A 24 -33.11 15.51 40.24
C PRO A 24 -33.95 16.78 40.47
N TYR A 25 -33.75 17.80 39.67
CA TYR A 25 -34.47 19.07 39.70
C TYR A 25 -35.77 19.09 38.88
N ILE A 26 -36.04 18.01 38.15
CA ILE A 26 -37.25 17.86 37.33
C ILE A 26 -38.17 16.83 37.99
N THR A 27 -39.36 17.20 38.33
CA THR A 27 -40.35 16.26 38.83
C THR A 27 -41.15 15.70 37.67
N CYS A 28 -40.91 14.41 37.38
CA CYS A 28 -41.64 13.68 36.36
C CYS A 28 -42.82 12.94 36.96
N ASN A 29 -44.05 13.34 36.62
CA ASN A 29 -45.26 12.65 37.01
C ASN A 29 -45.98 12.11 35.78
N VAL A 30 -46.50 10.89 35.85
CA VAL A 30 -47.43 10.37 34.87
C VAL A 30 -48.79 10.99 35.11
N ALA A 31 -49.15 11.98 34.32
CA ALA A 31 -50.29 12.88 34.61
C ALA A 31 -51.67 12.27 34.35
N SER A 32 -51.79 11.13 33.70
CA SER A 32 -53.08 10.50 33.36
C SER A 32 -52.94 9.02 33.10
N GLU A 33 -54.05 8.29 33.11
CA GLU A 33 -54.06 6.90 32.64
C GLU A 33 -53.48 6.85 31.21
N PRO A 34 -52.65 5.82 30.93
CA PRO A 34 -52.01 5.70 29.63
C PRO A 34 -53.06 5.55 28.53
N THR A 35 -53.18 6.55 27.72
CA THR A 35 -53.94 6.49 26.46
C THR A 35 -53.04 5.95 25.38
N VAL A 36 -53.54 4.98 24.62
CA VAL A 36 -52.83 4.48 23.43
C VAL A 36 -52.97 5.54 22.34
N THR A 37 -51.90 6.34 22.19
CA THR A 37 -51.79 7.27 21.07
C THR A 37 -50.86 6.67 20.00
N LEU A 38 -51.31 6.67 18.76
CA LEU A 38 -50.46 6.30 17.65
C LEU A 38 -49.65 7.52 17.22
N ARG A 39 -48.32 7.37 17.27
CA ARG A 39 -47.43 8.40 16.77
C ARG A 39 -47.06 8.06 15.33
N VAL A 40 -47.48 8.89 14.39
CA VAL A 40 -47.20 8.71 12.97
C VAL A 40 -46.28 9.83 12.49
N LEU A 41 -45.24 9.48 11.78
CA LEU A 41 -44.36 10.43 11.13
C LEU A 41 -44.95 10.82 9.77
N VAL A 42 -45.45 12.04 9.64
CA VAL A 42 -45.97 12.56 8.38
C VAL A 42 -45.14 13.76 7.96
N ASN A 43 -44.57 13.69 6.76
CA ASN A 43 -43.71 14.75 6.20
C ASN A 43 -42.57 15.20 7.13
N GLY A 44 -41.96 14.26 7.87
CA GLY A 44 -40.88 14.56 8.81
C GLY A 44 -41.33 15.07 10.19
N PHE A 45 -42.63 15.21 10.44
CA PHE A 45 -43.18 15.63 11.73
C PHE A 45 -43.96 14.50 12.39
N PHE A 46 -43.83 14.40 13.71
CA PHE A 46 -44.62 13.45 14.49
C PHE A 46 -46.00 14.04 14.80
N THR A 47 -47.06 13.34 14.39
CA THR A 47 -48.43 13.69 14.67
C THR A 47 -49.04 12.69 15.64
N TYR A 48 -49.77 13.16 16.63
CA TYR A 48 -50.48 12.33 17.61
C TYR A 48 -51.93 12.23 17.18
N ILE A 49 -52.42 11.02 17.03
CA ILE A 49 -53.80 10.74 16.65
C ILE A 49 -54.50 10.06 17.82
N GLN A 50 -55.61 10.59 18.27
CA GLN A 50 -56.45 9.92 19.25
C GLN A 50 -57.11 8.68 18.61
N PRO A 51 -57.10 7.53 19.30
CA PRO A 51 -57.63 6.31 18.74
C PRO A 51 -59.16 6.24 18.84
N ASP A 52 -59.86 6.91 17.95
CA ASP A 52 -61.23 6.58 17.62
C ASP A 52 -61.28 5.54 16.47
N GLU A 53 -62.39 4.81 16.31
CA GLU A 53 -62.47 3.74 15.30
C GLU A 53 -62.21 4.24 13.87
N ALA A 54 -62.60 5.46 13.53
CA ALA A 54 -62.39 6.01 12.20
C ALA A 54 -60.92 6.42 11.98
N SER A 55 -60.29 6.99 13.00
CA SER A 55 -58.88 7.37 12.94
C SER A 55 -57.97 6.16 13.04
N VAL A 56 -58.35 5.09 13.74
CA VAL A 56 -57.59 3.83 13.77
C VAL A 56 -57.50 3.18 12.38
N ASN A 57 -58.61 3.18 11.63
CA ASN A 57 -58.63 2.59 10.29
C ASN A 57 -57.85 3.46 9.28
N ALA A 58 -58.09 4.78 9.29
CA ALA A 58 -57.33 5.71 8.44
C ALA A 58 -55.82 5.68 8.74
N THR A 59 -55.47 5.57 10.02
CA THR A 59 -54.07 5.47 10.46
C THR A 59 -53.46 4.13 10.08
N ARG A 60 -54.22 3.04 10.08
CA ARG A 60 -53.76 1.71 9.67
C ARG A 60 -53.39 1.69 8.18
N GLU A 61 -54.22 2.34 7.34
CA GLU A 61 -53.91 2.48 5.91
C GLU A 61 -52.67 3.35 5.69
N THR A 62 -52.62 4.51 6.33
CA THR A 62 -51.46 5.42 6.26
C THR A 62 -50.21 4.78 6.80
N TYR A 63 -50.31 3.99 7.88
CA TYR A 63 -49.14 3.26 8.45
C TYR A 63 -48.69 2.12 7.55
N ALA A 64 -49.60 1.43 6.89
CA ALA A 64 -49.26 0.41 5.91
C ALA A 64 -48.55 1.01 4.69
N GLU A 65 -49.04 2.17 4.22
CA GLU A 65 -48.43 2.89 3.11
C GLU A 65 -47.05 3.46 3.50
N TYR A 66 -46.95 4.04 4.70
CA TYR A 66 -45.69 4.54 5.26
C TYR A 66 -44.66 3.45 5.50
N ASN A 67 -45.05 2.30 6.07
CA ASN A 67 -44.19 1.15 6.21
C ASN A 67 -43.72 0.64 4.86
N LYS A 68 -44.56 0.66 3.84
CA LYS A 68 -44.17 0.28 2.48
C LYS A 68 -43.09 1.21 1.91
N ILE A 69 -43.21 2.52 2.16
CA ILE A 69 -42.21 3.52 1.76
C ILE A 69 -40.91 3.32 2.57
N LEU A 70 -41.02 3.11 3.87
CA LEU A 70 -39.91 2.95 4.78
C LEU A 70 -39.14 1.65 4.51
N LEU A 71 -39.86 0.55 4.29
CA LEU A 71 -39.28 -0.72 3.86
C LEU A 71 -38.62 -0.58 2.48
N GLY A 72 -39.23 0.14 1.55
CA GLY A 72 -38.62 0.44 0.26
C GLY A 72 -37.38 1.31 0.36
N GLN A 73 -37.24 2.16 1.39
CA GLN A 73 -36.00 2.91 1.67
C GLN A 73 -34.96 2.03 2.37
N VAL A 74 -35.37 1.18 3.31
CA VAL A 74 -34.49 0.21 3.99
C VAL A 74 -33.97 -0.79 2.98
N ASP A 75 -34.80 -1.28 2.07
CA ASP A 75 -34.37 -2.17 0.98
C ASP A 75 -33.31 -1.54 0.06
N ARG A 76 -33.20 -0.20 0.01
CA ARG A 76 -32.09 0.46 -0.70
C ARG A 76 -30.78 0.45 0.07
N PHE A 77 -30.83 0.32 1.40
CA PHE A 77 -29.67 0.24 2.28
C PHE A 77 -29.40 -1.18 2.78
N ASP A 78 -30.37 -2.10 2.64
CA ASP A 78 -30.14 -3.48 2.90
C ASP A 78 -29.20 -4.01 1.81
N PHE A 79 -27.99 -4.32 2.24
CA PHE A 79 -27.01 -5.02 1.43
C PHE A 79 -27.54 -6.45 1.25
N GLN A 80 -28.55 -6.58 0.38
CA GLN A 80 -29.12 -7.88 0.08
C GLN A 80 -28.04 -8.70 -0.60
N PHE A 81 -27.48 -9.67 0.12
CA PHE A 81 -26.57 -10.67 -0.44
C PHE A 81 -27.10 -11.28 -1.73
N ASP A 82 -28.40 -11.41 -1.88
CA ASP A 82 -29.07 -11.86 -3.10
C ASP A 82 -28.80 -10.98 -4.32
N ASN A 83 -28.54 -9.69 -4.13
CA ASN A 83 -28.16 -8.79 -5.22
C ASN A 83 -26.70 -8.94 -5.65
N LEU A 84 -25.83 -9.45 -4.77
CA LEU A 84 -24.45 -9.76 -5.13
C LEU A 84 -24.35 -10.91 -6.12
N PHE A 85 -25.28 -11.86 -6.06
CA PHE A 85 -25.33 -13.03 -6.96
C PHE A 85 -26.19 -12.80 -8.21
N LYS A 86 -26.78 -11.60 -8.40
CA LYS A 86 -27.43 -11.30 -9.67
C LYS A 86 -26.40 -11.33 -10.80
N MET A 87 -26.76 -11.97 -11.90
CA MET A 87 -25.87 -12.14 -13.07
C MET A 87 -25.23 -10.81 -13.51
N SER A 88 -25.97 -9.70 -13.43
CA SER A 88 -25.46 -8.37 -13.74
C SER A 88 -24.36 -7.87 -12.79
N THR A 89 -24.43 -8.23 -11.51
CA THR A 89 -23.43 -7.85 -10.49
C THR A 89 -22.16 -8.69 -10.66
N ILE A 90 -22.32 -9.98 -10.96
CA ILE A 90 -21.22 -10.89 -11.25
C ILE A 90 -20.47 -10.40 -12.51
N ILE A 91 -21.19 -10.03 -13.57
CA ILE A 91 -20.59 -9.51 -14.80
C ILE A 91 -19.84 -8.20 -14.53
N LYS A 92 -20.44 -7.26 -13.78
CA LYS A 92 -19.78 -6.00 -13.40
C LYS A 92 -18.54 -6.24 -12.56
N GLY A 93 -18.59 -7.18 -11.61
CA GLY A 93 -17.45 -7.60 -10.81
C GLY A 93 -16.33 -8.20 -11.68
N ALA A 94 -16.66 -9.09 -12.60
CA ALA A 94 -15.71 -9.68 -13.52
C ALA A 94 -15.06 -8.63 -14.44
N VAL A 95 -15.83 -7.71 -15.00
CA VAL A 95 -15.30 -6.60 -15.81
C VAL A 95 -14.38 -5.70 -14.99
N GLY A 96 -14.78 -5.33 -13.76
CA GLY A 96 -13.94 -4.54 -12.86
C GLY A 96 -12.62 -5.25 -12.51
N PHE A 97 -12.67 -6.56 -12.28
CA PHE A 97 -11.48 -7.38 -12.04
C PHE A 97 -10.54 -7.41 -13.25
N ILE A 98 -11.08 -7.61 -14.46
CA ILE A 98 -10.29 -7.60 -15.70
C ILE A 98 -9.63 -6.24 -15.92
N ILE A 99 -10.37 -5.14 -15.72
CA ILE A 99 -9.82 -3.78 -15.81
C ILE A 99 -8.72 -3.56 -14.77
N GLY A 100 -8.93 -4.01 -13.53
CA GLY A 100 -7.93 -3.93 -12.46
C GLY A 100 -6.65 -4.70 -12.81
N LEU A 101 -6.77 -5.93 -13.32
CA LEU A 101 -5.62 -6.71 -13.79
C LEU A 101 -4.91 -6.02 -14.96
N PHE A 102 -5.66 -5.45 -15.89
CA PHE A 102 -5.08 -4.72 -17.03
C PHE A 102 -4.28 -3.49 -16.57
N ILE A 103 -4.80 -2.72 -15.61
CA ILE A 103 -4.07 -1.58 -15.03
C ILE A 103 -2.78 -2.04 -14.35
N ILE A 104 -2.83 -3.10 -13.54
CA ILE A 104 -1.64 -3.67 -12.89
C ILE A 104 -0.62 -4.13 -13.93
N PHE A 105 -1.07 -4.78 -14.99
CA PHE A 105 -0.24 -5.24 -16.09
C PHE A 105 0.44 -4.07 -16.84
N VAL A 106 -0.30 -3.00 -17.12
CA VAL A 106 0.25 -1.78 -17.72
C VAL A 106 1.29 -1.14 -16.82
N ILE A 107 1.02 -1.03 -15.51
CA ILE A 107 1.99 -0.50 -14.55
C ILE A 107 3.25 -1.37 -14.52
N ALA A 108 3.09 -2.70 -14.52
CA ALA A 108 4.23 -3.64 -14.50
C ALA A 108 5.09 -3.54 -15.77
N ILE A 109 4.47 -3.33 -16.95
CA ILE A 109 5.22 -3.12 -18.21
C ILE A 109 5.89 -1.75 -18.26
N CYS A 110 5.24 -0.72 -17.71
CA CYS A 110 5.78 0.64 -17.66
C CYS A 110 6.87 0.81 -16.60
N ASP A 111 6.96 -0.11 -15.62
CA ASP A 111 8.02 -0.06 -14.60
C ASP A 111 9.35 -0.53 -15.20
N ARG A 112 10.18 0.44 -15.56
CA ARG A 112 11.50 0.23 -16.19
C ARG A 112 12.63 0.02 -15.18
N LYS A 113 12.31 -0.28 -13.93
CA LYS A 113 13.30 -0.47 -12.87
C LYS A 113 13.78 -1.90 -12.83
N VAL A 114 15.07 -2.07 -12.61
CA VAL A 114 15.66 -3.40 -12.42
C VAL A 114 15.36 -3.89 -11.01
N ARG A 115 14.84 -5.11 -10.89
CA ARG A 115 14.49 -5.73 -9.61
C ARG A 115 15.13 -7.07 -9.38
N THR A 116 15.47 -7.77 -10.44
CA THR A 116 15.99 -9.14 -10.37
C THR A 116 17.38 -9.25 -10.97
N ARG A 117 18.08 -10.30 -10.55
CA ARG A 117 19.38 -10.65 -11.09
C ARG A 117 19.31 -10.95 -12.59
N GLU A 118 18.28 -11.71 -13.00
CA GLU A 118 18.12 -12.14 -14.39
C GLU A 118 17.87 -10.95 -15.33
N GLU A 119 17.14 -9.93 -14.85
CA GLU A 119 16.99 -8.68 -15.58
C GLU A 119 18.33 -7.98 -15.73
N LEU A 120 19.08 -7.90 -14.64
CA LEU A 120 20.37 -7.23 -14.64
C LEU A 120 21.36 -7.90 -15.58
N GLU A 121 21.48 -9.23 -15.54
CA GLU A 121 22.34 -10.02 -16.43
C GLU A 121 22.04 -9.79 -17.92
N ARG A 122 20.77 -9.63 -18.28
CA ARG A 122 20.36 -9.31 -19.66
C ARG A 122 20.84 -7.93 -20.13
N PHE A 123 20.95 -6.96 -19.21
CA PHE A 123 21.36 -5.61 -19.59
C PHE A 123 22.87 -5.44 -19.67
N PHE A 124 23.60 -6.22 -18.92
CA PHE A 124 25.05 -6.23 -19.00
C PHE A 124 25.57 -7.08 -20.17
N ASP A 125 24.71 -7.90 -20.80
CA ASP A 125 24.95 -8.66 -22.05
C ASP A 125 26.35 -9.34 -22.12
N GLY A 126 26.78 -9.88 -20.98
CA GLY A 126 28.11 -10.50 -20.85
C GLY A 126 29.25 -9.54 -20.56
N GLU A 127 29.02 -8.24 -20.48
CA GLU A 127 29.99 -7.28 -20.00
C GLU A 127 30.07 -7.32 -18.47
N GLY A 128 31.25 -7.80 -17.97
CA GLY A 128 31.45 -7.98 -16.54
C GLY A 128 30.77 -9.24 -15.97
N LYS A 129 31.01 -9.50 -14.69
CA LYS A 129 30.44 -10.66 -13.99
C LYS A 129 29.46 -10.20 -12.90
N PHE A 130 28.37 -10.94 -12.71
CA PHE A 130 27.56 -10.76 -11.52
C PHE A 130 28.35 -11.20 -10.28
N LEU A 131 28.61 -10.26 -9.37
CA LEU A 131 29.48 -10.49 -8.21
C LEU A 131 28.69 -10.84 -6.95
N GLY A 132 27.44 -10.43 -6.88
CA GLY A 132 26.58 -10.77 -5.75
C GLY A 132 25.37 -9.87 -5.58
N GLU A 133 24.49 -10.30 -4.66
CA GLU A 133 23.32 -9.56 -4.22
C GLU A 133 23.51 -9.16 -2.75
N PHE A 134 23.34 -7.87 -2.47
CA PHE A 134 23.44 -7.30 -1.13
C PHE A 134 22.07 -6.86 -0.65
N LYS A 135 21.68 -7.31 0.55
CA LYS A 135 20.42 -6.93 1.20
C LYS A 135 20.71 -6.18 2.48
N LYS A 136 20.10 -5.07 2.70
CA LYS A 136 20.36 -4.14 3.81
C LYS A 136 20.38 -4.77 5.23
N ASN A 137 19.97 -6.02 5.40
CA ASN A 137 19.89 -6.70 6.71
C ASN A 137 20.63 -8.05 6.76
N ALA A 138 21.51 -8.36 5.84
CA ALA A 138 22.16 -9.69 5.73
C ALA A 138 23.70 -9.63 5.89
N GLN A 139 24.18 -8.98 6.94
CA GLN A 139 25.61 -8.68 7.17
C GLN A 139 26.58 -9.87 6.94
N LEU A 140 26.22 -11.06 7.40
CA LEU A 140 27.12 -12.22 7.30
C LEU A 140 27.34 -12.69 5.84
N SER A 141 26.30 -12.68 5.03
CA SER A 141 26.36 -13.06 3.61
C SER A 141 27.05 -11.98 2.78
N GLU A 142 26.94 -10.74 3.22
CA GLU A 142 27.57 -9.56 2.62
C GLU A 142 29.08 -9.58 2.81
N ASP A 143 29.55 -9.89 4.02
CA ASP A 143 30.99 -10.01 4.31
C ASP A 143 31.67 -11.08 3.46
N VAL A 144 31.03 -12.25 3.33
CA VAL A 144 31.59 -13.35 2.51
C VAL A 144 31.69 -12.94 1.04
N THR A 145 30.65 -12.25 0.53
CA THR A 145 30.64 -11.79 -0.86
C THR A 145 31.69 -10.70 -1.08
N ALA A 146 31.81 -9.73 -0.17
CA ALA A 146 32.82 -8.68 -0.25
C ALA A 146 34.24 -9.22 -0.24
N VAL A 147 34.56 -10.18 0.66
CA VAL A 147 35.86 -10.85 0.69
C VAL A 147 36.11 -11.62 -0.60
N SER A 148 35.10 -12.28 -1.15
CA SER A 148 35.20 -13.00 -2.42
C SER A 148 35.52 -12.07 -3.60
N ILE A 149 34.94 -10.88 -3.61
CA ILE A 149 35.21 -9.81 -4.58
C ILE A 149 36.71 -9.40 -4.48
N GLY A 150 37.20 -9.14 -3.28
CA GLY A 150 38.60 -8.80 -3.03
C GLY A 150 39.58 -9.88 -3.56
N ALA A 151 39.29 -11.13 -3.23
CA ALA A 151 40.10 -12.27 -3.70
C ALA A 151 40.06 -12.44 -5.24
N MET A 152 38.88 -12.17 -5.85
CA MET A 152 38.75 -12.20 -7.31
C MET A 152 39.59 -11.10 -7.97
N CYS A 153 39.57 -9.89 -7.44
CA CYS A 153 40.37 -8.76 -7.94
C CYS A 153 41.89 -9.03 -7.79
N GLU A 154 42.29 -9.58 -6.66
CA GLU A 154 43.69 -9.97 -6.44
C GLU A 154 44.14 -11.05 -7.45
N LYS A 155 43.30 -12.07 -7.69
CA LYS A 155 43.58 -13.12 -8.69
C LYS A 155 43.62 -12.57 -10.11
N ALA A 156 42.84 -11.54 -10.41
CA ALA A 156 42.84 -10.84 -11.70
C ALA A 156 44.04 -9.90 -11.87
N GLY A 157 44.89 -9.73 -10.85
CA GLY A 157 46.04 -8.84 -10.88
C GLY A 157 45.70 -7.36 -10.85
N VAL A 158 44.50 -7.01 -10.38
CA VAL A 158 44.01 -5.63 -10.30
C VAL A 158 44.35 -5.08 -8.92
N SER A 159 45.09 -3.97 -8.87
CA SER A 159 45.51 -3.32 -7.61
C SER A 159 44.64 -2.11 -7.21
N SER A 160 43.91 -1.53 -8.16
CA SER A 160 43.03 -0.39 -7.93
C SER A 160 41.66 -0.67 -8.51
N VAL A 161 40.64 -0.72 -7.66
CA VAL A 161 39.23 -0.97 -8.04
C VAL A 161 38.37 0.22 -7.66
N LEU A 162 37.62 0.71 -8.64
CA LEU A 162 36.64 1.74 -8.45
C LEU A 162 35.26 1.10 -8.22
N LEU A 163 34.66 1.36 -7.07
CA LEU A 163 33.28 1.02 -6.78
C LEU A 163 32.40 2.24 -6.99
N THR A 164 31.43 2.14 -7.90
CA THR A 164 30.56 3.26 -8.26
C THR A 164 29.12 2.82 -8.39
N THR A 165 28.17 3.75 -8.24
CA THR A 165 26.75 3.51 -8.45
C THR A 165 26.33 3.99 -9.84
N VAL A 166 25.19 3.48 -10.34
CA VAL A 166 24.61 3.94 -11.62
C VAL A 166 24.10 5.38 -11.48
N GLY A 167 23.21 5.60 -10.53
CA GLY A 167 22.58 6.88 -10.27
C GLY A 167 23.04 7.49 -8.94
N ARG A 168 22.15 8.29 -8.31
CA ARG A 168 22.43 8.89 -7.00
C ARG A 168 22.69 7.83 -5.95
N GLN A 169 23.69 8.07 -5.13
CA GLN A 169 24.09 7.18 -4.05
C GLN A 169 22.99 7.06 -3.00
N LYS A 170 22.31 5.91 -2.96
CA LYS A 170 21.28 5.60 -1.95
C LYS A 170 21.80 4.68 -0.85
N ASN A 171 22.82 3.90 -1.14
CA ASN A 171 23.40 2.88 -0.26
C ASN A 171 24.90 3.14 -0.04
N ALA A 172 25.25 4.39 0.33
CA ALA A 172 26.63 4.79 0.60
C ALA A 172 27.30 3.89 1.65
N ASP A 173 26.56 3.56 2.72
CA ASP A 173 27.04 2.73 3.81
C ASP A 173 27.40 1.33 3.34
N VAL A 174 26.56 0.74 2.49
CA VAL A 174 26.81 -0.60 1.90
C VAL A 174 28.02 -0.56 1.00
N MET A 175 28.16 0.48 0.18
CA MET A 175 29.30 0.65 -0.72
C MET A 175 30.62 0.78 0.06
N GLN A 176 30.63 1.59 1.12
CA GLN A 176 31.79 1.74 1.99
C GLN A 176 32.13 0.44 2.73
N HIS A 177 31.09 -0.27 3.21
CA HIS A 177 31.27 -1.55 3.87
C HIS A 177 31.89 -2.59 2.93
N ILE A 178 31.40 -2.70 1.69
CA ILE A 178 31.96 -3.58 0.67
C ILE A 178 33.41 -3.19 0.40
N ALA A 179 33.70 -1.92 0.20
CA ALA A 179 35.05 -1.43 -0.07
C ALA A 179 36.03 -1.77 1.07
N GLN A 180 35.61 -1.59 2.32
CA GLN A 180 36.44 -1.91 3.50
C GLN A 180 36.69 -3.41 3.64
N LYS A 181 35.69 -4.25 3.42
CA LYS A 181 35.80 -5.71 3.57
C LYS A 181 36.48 -6.38 2.39
N ALA A 182 36.33 -5.84 1.18
CA ALA A 182 37.00 -6.35 -0.02
C ALA A 182 38.43 -5.90 -0.14
N ALA A 183 38.84 -4.83 0.53
CA ALA A 183 40.22 -4.34 0.49
C ALA A 183 41.19 -5.36 1.07
N THR A 184 42.31 -5.54 0.37
CA THR A 184 43.42 -6.37 0.80
C THR A 184 44.71 -5.55 0.75
N ASP A 185 45.83 -6.12 1.23
CA ASP A 185 47.12 -5.43 1.15
C ASP A 185 47.55 -5.09 -0.29
N LYS A 186 46.99 -5.85 -1.27
CA LYS A 186 47.33 -5.71 -2.69
C LYS A 186 46.27 -4.97 -3.50
N VAL A 187 45.03 -4.93 -3.04
CA VAL A 187 43.89 -4.33 -3.77
C VAL A 187 43.25 -3.21 -2.96
N LYS A 188 43.28 -2.04 -3.53
CA LYS A 188 42.65 -0.85 -2.95
C LYS A 188 41.31 -0.57 -3.63
N PHE A 189 40.27 -0.37 -2.82
CA PHE A 189 38.96 0.01 -3.29
C PHE A 189 38.74 1.50 -3.04
N SER A 190 38.29 2.22 -4.06
CA SER A 190 37.83 3.61 -3.97
C SER A 190 36.36 3.69 -4.29
N CYS A 191 35.60 4.46 -3.51
CA CYS A 191 34.17 4.68 -3.69
C CYS A 191 33.96 6.06 -4.30
N VAL A 192 33.17 6.12 -5.37
CA VAL A 192 32.82 7.38 -6.03
C VAL A 192 31.32 7.40 -6.35
N ASP A 193 30.75 8.58 -6.34
CA ASP A 193 29.35 8.80 -6.68
C ASP A 193 28.98 8.32 -8.09
N GLY A 194 27.68 8.21 -8.32
CA GLY A 194 27.14 7.62 -9.53
C GLY A 194 27.68 8.20 -10.84
N ILE A 195 27.85 7.33 -11.79
CA ILE A 195 28.45 7.61 -13.10
C ILE A 195 27.71 8.74 -13.84
N GLU A 196 26.39 8.86 -13.63
CA GLU A 196 25.59 9.88 -14.30
C GLU A 196 25.62 11.24 -13.59
N VAL A 197 25.98 11.29 -12.33
CA VAL A 197 25.81 12.47 -11.48
C VAL A 197 27.07 13.33 -11.44
N CYS A 198 28.26 12.72 -11.57
CA CYS A 198 29.52 13.40 -11.36
C CYS A 198 30.48 13.28 -12.56
N ALA A 199 30.90 14.43 -13.08
CA ALA A 199 31.89 14.45 -14.17
C ALA A 199 33.27 13.93 -13.76
N GLU A 200 33.63 14.07 -12.48
CA GLU A 200 34.88 13.54 -11.93
C GLU A 200 34.91 12.02 -11.93
N THR A 201 33.75 11.38 -11.82
CA THR A 201 33.63 9.92 -11.89
C THR A 201 34.19 9.36 -13.21
N SER A 202 34.00 10.08 -14.33
CA SER A 202 34.54 9.67 -15.62
C SER A 202 36.07 9.68 -15.65
N ARG A 203 36.73 10.58 -14.93
CA ARG A 203 38.20 10.59 -14.78
C ARG A 203 38.65 9.42 -13.92
N ASN A 204 37.98 9.21 -12.79
CA ASN A 204 38.30 8.10 -11.88
C ASN A 204 38.10 6.74 -12.55
N ILE A 205 37.13 6.62 -13.47
CA ILE A 205 36.91 5.42 -14.29
C ILE A 205 38.12 5.17 -15.21
N ALA A 206 38.65 6.20 -15.86
CA ALA A 206 39.77 6.09 -16.76
C ALA A 206 41.08 5.70 -16.03
N ASP A 207 41.22 6.15 -14.78
CA ASP A 207 42.43 5.89 -13.95
C ASP A 207 42.37 4.55 -13.19
N ALA A 208 41.16 3.95 -13.07
CA ALA A 208 40.96 2.70 -12.34
C ALA A 208 41.38 1.48 -13.19
N GLN A 209 42.07 0.53 -12.58
CA GLN A 209 42.41 -0.74 -13.24
C GLN A 209 41.22 -1.70 -13.35
N GLY A 210 40.22 -1.50 -12.50
CA GLY A 210 38.96 -2.25 -12.53
C GLY A 210 37.80 -1.46 -11.98
N ILE A 211 36.65 -1.71 -12.52
CA ILE A 211 35.40 -1.01 -12.16
C ILE A 211 34.38 -2.03 -11.73
N ILE A 212 33.70 -1.76 -10.63
CA ILE A 212 32.53 -2.50 -10.18
C ILE A 212 31.36 -1.54 -10.06
N ILE A 213 30.25 -1.86 -10.75
CA ILE A 213 29.03 -1.03 -10.75
C ILE A 213 28.04 -1.62 -9.75
N MET A 214 27.58 -0.79 -8.83
CA MET A 214 26.51 -1.12 -7.90
C MET A 214 25.17 -0.58 -8.43
N VAL A 215 24.21 -1.47 -8.62
CA VAL A 215 22.87 -1.17 -9.09
C VAL A 215 21.89 -1.28 -7.93
N ASN A 216 21.08 -0.27 -7.71
CA ASN A 216 20.06 -0.27 -6.65
C ASN A 216 18.75 -0.85 -7.20
N GLY A 217 18.42 -2.06 -6.78
CA GLY A 217 17.20 -2.76 -7.17
C GLY A 217 15.93 -1.99 -6.80
N GLY A 218 15.01 -1.87 -7.74
CA GLY A 218 13.76 -1.13 -7.57
C GLY A 218 13.89 0.40 -7.64
N PHE A 219 15.10 0.93 -7.86
CA PHE A 219 15.37 2.36 -7.98
C PHE A 219 16.01 2.74 -9.31
N ASP A 220 17.06 2.03 -9.70
CA ASP A 220 17.79 2.34 -10.92
C ASP A 220 17.00 1.87 -12.15
N GLU A 221 16.88 2.76 -13.11
CA GLU A 221 16.18 2.49 -14.36
C GLU A 221 17.12 1.84 -15.39
N ILE A 222 16.56 1.02 -16.25
CA ILE A 222 17.29 0.34 -17.34
C ILE A 222 18.07 1.34 -18.21
N HIS A 223 17.45 2.48 -18.50
CA HIS A 223 18.07 3.53 -19.32
C HIS A 223 19.34 4.08 -18.66
N THR A 224 19.28 4.34 -17.35
CA THR A 224 20.39 4.85 -16.56
C THR A 224 21.56 3.85 -16.53
N ILE A 225 21.26 2.55 -16.39
CA ILE A 225 22.27 1.48 -16.44
C ILE A 225 22.97 1.44 -17.80
N LYS A 226 22.19 1.50 -18.89
CA LYS A 226 22.76 1.51 -20.24
C LYS A 226 23.65 2.73 -20.49
N THR A 227 23.23 3.90 -20.01
CA THR A 227 24.03 5.11 -20.13
C THR A 227 25.32 5.00 -19.31
N ALA A 228 25.25 4.43 -18.10
CA ALA A 228 26.43 4.19 -17.29
C ALA A 228 27.42 3.25 -17.98
N LEU A 229 26.96 2.14 -18.55
CA LEU A 229 27.78 1.21 -19.32
C LEU A 229 28.40 1.87 -20.55
N ALA A 230 27.62 2.64 -21.30
CA ALA A 230 28.13 3.38 -22.46
C ALA A 230 29.25 4.35 -22.07
N ARG A 231 29.15 5.01 -20.90
CA ARG A 231 30.22 5.88 -20.39
C ARG A 231 31.48 5.10 -20.00
N VAL A 232 31.33 3.96 -19.32
CA VAL A 232 32.47 3.09 -19.01
C VAL A 232 33.17 2.66 -20.28
N ASN A 233 32.43 2.25 -21.29
CA ASN A 233 32.98 1.82 -22.58
C ASN A 233 33.64 2.97 -23.35
N THR A 234 33.08 4.20 -23.26
CA THR A 234 33.64 5.38 -23.93
C THR A 234 35.07 5.72 -23.41
N VAL A 235 35.33 5.48 -22.13
CA VAL A 235 36.66 5.72 -21.54
C VAL A 235 37.51 4.48 -21.49
N ASN A 236 37.14 3.39 -22.20
CA ASN A 236 37.79 2.08 -22.18
C ASN A 236 38.01 1.52 -20.76
N GLY A 237 37.04 1.76 -19.88
CA GLY A 237 37.08 1.30 -18.50
C GLY A 237 36.96 -0.24 -18.42
N ASN A 238 37.79 -0.85 -17.62
CA ASN A 238 37.78 -2.30 -17.39
C ASN A 238 36.67 -2.71 -16.41
N LEU A 239 35.50 -3.09 -16.90
CA LEU A 239 34.37 -3.54 -16.07
C LEU A 239 34.63 -4.97 -15.55
N LEU A 240 34.95 -5.10 -14.27
CA LEU A 240 35.12 -6.39 -13.60
C LEU A 240 33.80 -7.10 -13.31
N GLY A 241 32.80 -6.31 -12.95
CA GLY A 241 31.49 -6.84 -12.65
C GLY A 241 30.50 -5.85 -12.07
N TYR A 242 29.39 -6.38 -11.63
CA TYR A 242 28.27 -5.59 -11.08
C TYR A 242 27.63 -6.29 -9.89
N ILE A 243 27.04 -5.49 -9.03
CA ILE A 243 26.42 -5.87 -7.75
C ILE A 243 24.99 -5.37 -7.75
N LEU A 244 24.05 -6.18 -7.25
CA LEU A 244 22.66 -5.78 -7.02
C LEU A 244 22.44 -5.51 -5.53
N CYS A 245 22.03 -4.28 -5.18
CA CYS A 245 21.63 -3.90 -3.83
C CYS A 245 20.10 -3.82 -3.74
N LYS A 246 19.52 -4.50 -2.73
CA LYS A 246 18.06 -4.51 -2.46
C LYS A 246 17.70 -3.92 -1.11
#